data_9809e11b04f20f4b65469cced16fae85
#
_entry.id   9809e11b04f20f4b65469cced16fae85
#
_cell.length_a   1.000
_cell.length_b   1.000
_cell.length_c   1.000
_cell.angle_alpha   90.00
_cell.angle_beta   90.00
_cell.angle_gamma   90.00
#
_symmetry.space_group_name_H-M   'P 1'
#
loop_
_entity.id
_entity.type
_entity.pdbx_description
1 polymer ?
#
loop_
_entity_poly.entity_id
_entity_poly.type
_entity_poly.pdbx_seq_one_letter_code
_entity_poly.pdbx_strand_id
1 'polypeptide(L)'
;MKVLLTLADVEPAVRLNALLERAGYQTALVSPMDDVPSAIRRDKPDVIVLTGALTDVANIQLVKRQQWDGAAVVGLADLNDPTVHDRLRAVGYVEVYAKPVDLDEVFAGIRRILDRRRLSLDTGLIGESEGIREVMVKIEQMAPVSSTVLIEGESGTGKELVARAIHRLSPRRGKPFIAVNIGALPETLMDSELFGHEKGSFTGAAERRLGRFELANGGTLFLDEVGEAPLSTQVKLLRVLEQREVTRVGGTQPFRVDVRVLAATNRPLREHVEAGEFRADLYYRLNVLNIYLPPLRDRREDIPLLVRQFVQELAAQHDRPFPGISAEAMQRLVEYSWPGNIRQLRNLVESMVVLSPGHEITAEDIPREIREGAARFLPVPVGRTAAGPGRVDESAMGGRELEFIIRSLVELKLQVEELRRRVGEDRIGSALGTGPSRDVLVGEVVANTPPVAAIEPKDQPPAPNVISIRPGMSMAEVERAAIELALRETRGNRRKAADMLGIGERTLYRKLKEYNLPEYP
;
A
#
# COMPACT_ATOMS: atom_id res chain seq x y z
N MET A 1 7.57 6.46 -28.26
CA MET A 1 6.20 5.93 -28.14
C MET A 1 5.75 5.41 -29.48
N LYS A 2 5.00 4.31 -29.50
CA LYS A 2 4.63 3.60 -30.74
C LYS A 2 3.12 3.49 -30.89
N VAL A 3 2.61 3.77 -32.09
CA VAL A 3 1.19 3.68 -32.43
C VAL A 3 1.00 2.59 -33.50
N LEU A 4 0.09 1.66 -33.26
CA LEU A 4 -0.28 0.63 -34.21
C LEU A 4 -1.63 1.00 -34.83
N LEU A 5 -1.73 0.98 -36.16
CA LEU A 5 -2.95 1.28 -36.89
C LEU A 5 -3.35 0.07 -37.74
N THR A 6 -4.61 -0.33 -37.66
CA THR A 6 -5.15 -1.36 -38.57
C THR A 6 -5.58 -0.72 -39.91
N LEU A 7 -5.40 -1.44 -41.00
CA LEU A 7 -5.73 -1.01 -42.38
C LEU A 7 -7.09 -1.53 -42.84
N ALA A 8 -8.04 -1.77 -41.93
CA ALA A 8 -9.40 -2.14 -42.33
C ALA A 8 -10.09 -1.02 -43.12
N ASP A 9 -9.77 0.24 -42.81
CA ASP A 9 -10.08 1.41 -43.59
C ASP A 9 -8.77 2.11 -43.98
N VAL A 10 -8.37 1.99 -45.25
CA VAL A 10 -7.03 2.35 -45.70
C VAL A 10 -6.80 3.86 -45.71
N GLU A 11 -7.78 4.65 -46.22
CA GLU A 11 -7.59 6.09 -46.41
C GLU A 11 -7.34 6.84 -45.09
N PRO A 12 -8.21 6.75 -44.07
CA PRO A 12 -7.96 7.44 -42.79
C PRO A 12 -6.72 6.88 -42.06
N ALA A 13 -6.44 5.57 -42.16
CA ALA A 13 -5.27 4.97 -41.53
C ALA A 13 -3.95 5.52 -42.11
N VAL A 14 -3.82 5.60 -43.43
CA VAL A 14 -2.60 6.10 -44.10
C VAL A 14 -2.40 7.59 -43.83
N ARG A 15 -3.47 8.39 -43.88
CA ARG A 15 -3.38 9.83 -43.60
C ARG A 15 -3.00 10.10 -42.15
N LEU A 16 -3.61 9.36 -41.21
CA LEU A 16 -3.30 9.46 -39.77
C LEU A 16 -1.86 9.01 -39.50
N ASN A 17 -1.40 7.93 -40.17
CA ASN A 17 -0.01 7.50 -40.10
C ASN A 17 0.97 8.62 -40.46
N ALA A 18 0.71 9.29 -41.60
CA ALA A 18 1.56 10.39 -42.05
C ALA A 18 1.59 11.57 -41.07
N LEU A 19 0.47 11.89 -40.40
CA LEU A 19 0.41 12.91 -39.34
C LEU A 19 1.23 12.51 -38.12
N LEU A 20 1.12 11.27 -37.68
CA LEU A 20 1.85 10.74 -36.52
C LEU A 20 3.36 10.68 -36.77
N GLU A 21 3.79 10.22 -37.95
CA GLU A 21 5.21 10.20 -38.33
C GLU A 21 5.81 11.60 -38.41
N ARG A 22 5.09 12.58 -38.99
CA ARG A 22 5.51 13.99 -39.03
C ARG A 22 5.67 14.58 -37.62
N ALA A 23 4.87 14.12 -36.67
CA ALA A 23 4.98 14.51 -35.27
C ALA A 23 6.08 13.76 -34.48
N GLY A 24 6.82 12.84 -35.12
CA GLY A 24 7.94 12.11 -34.56
C GLY A 24 7.55 10.85 -33.77
N TYR A 25 6.34 10.36 -33.92
CA TYR A 25 5.93 9.08 -33.32
C TYR A 25 6.32 7.90 -34.21
N GLN A 26 6.67 6.79 -33.60
CA GLN A 26 6.86 5.54 -34.32
C GLN A 26 5.51 4.92 -34.63
N THR A 27 5.31 4.46 -35.84
CA THR A 27 4.06 3.85 -36.29
C THR A 27 4.27 2.44 -36.82
N ALA A 28 3.23 1.61 -36.74
CA ALA A 28 3.18 0.31 -37.38
C ALA A 28 1.80 0.13 -38.02
N LEU A 29 1.78 -0.19 -39.31
CA LEU A 29 0.57 -0.49 -40.06
C LEU A 29 0.35 -2.00 -40.11
N VAL A 30 -0.87 -2.45 -39.81
CA VAL A 30 -1.24 -3.86 -39.80
C VAL A 30 -2.36 -4.09 -40.80
N SER A 31 -2.10 -4.96 -41.78
CA SER A 31 -3.08 -5.34 -42.82
C SER A 31 -4.23 -6.17 -42.17
N PRO A 32 -5.45 -6.12 -42.76
CA PRO A 32 -6.53 -7.03 -42.35
C PRO A 32 -6.20 -8.52 -42.49
N MET A 33 -5.18 -8.84 -43.30
CA MET A 33 -4.70 -10.22 -43.51
C MET A 33 -3.69 -10.67 -42.44
N ASP A 34 -3.15 -9.74 -41.66
CA ASP A 34 -2.15 -10.02 -40.64
C ASP A 34 -2.83 -10.35 -39.30
N ASP A 35 -2.16 -11.16 -38.49
CA ASP A 35 -2.60 -11.42 -37.11
C ASP A 35 -2.30 -10.22 -36.20
N VAL A 36 -3.31 -9.41 -35.92
CA VAL A 36 -3.20 -8.22 -35.06
C VAL A 36 -2.62 -8.55 -33.68
N PRO A 37 -3.04 -9.62 -32.98
CA PRO A 37 -2.43 -10.02 -31.71
C PRO A 37 -0.92 -10.29 -31.81
N SER A 38 -0.43 -10.89 -32.88
CA SER A 38 1.00 -11.13 -33.09
C SER A 38 1.77 -9.84 -33.38
N ALA A 39 1.19 -8.90 -34.13
CA ALA A 39 1.76 -7.58 -34.36
C ALA A 39 1.88 -6.81 -33.02
N ILE A 40 0.86 -6.85 -32.17
CA ILE A 40 0.88 -6.21 -30.84
C ILE A 40 1.99 -6.81 -29.96
N ARG A 41 2.14 -8.13 -29.91
CA ARG A 41 3.21 -8.79 -29.13
C ARG A 41 4.61 -8.40 -29.61
N ARG A 42 4.80 -8.30 -30.94
CA ARG A 42 6.07 -7.89 -31.56
C ARG A 42 6.39 -6.44 -31.31
N ASP A 43 5.44 -5.57 -31.56
CA ASP A 43 5.64 -4.13 -31.62
C ASP A 43 5.44 -3.39 -30.32
N LYS A 44 4.72 -4.00 -29.36
CA LYS A 44 4.38 -3.47 -28.04
C LYS A 44 3.92 -2.01 -28.10
N PRO A 45 2.84 -1.70 -28.84
CA PRO A 45 2.39 -0.33 -29.06
C PRO A 45 1.86 0.29 -27.77
N ASP A 46 1.99 1.60 -27.67
CA ASP A 46 1.38 2.40 -26.60
C ASP A 46 -0.09 2.70 -26.89
N VAL A 47 -0.43 2.88 -28.17
CA VAL A 47 -1.78 3.12 -28.67
C VAL A 47 -2.07 2.20 -29.85
N ILE A 48 -3.27 1.64 -29.90
CA ILE A 48 -3.79 0.83 -31.00
C ILE A 48 -4.99 1.56 -31.59
N VAL A 49 -4.96 1.82 -32.89
CA VAL A 49 -6.08 2.42 -33.63
C VAL A 49 -6.76 1.35 -34.47
N LEU A 50 -7.99 1.02 -34.16
CA LEU A 50 -8.82 0.08 -34.93
C LEU A 50 -9.72 0.87 -35.88
N THR A 51 -9.57 0.63 -37.19
CA THR A 51 -10.23 1.43 -38.24
C THR A 51 -11.52 0.80 -38.79
N GLY A 52 -12.05 -0.24 -38.18
CA GLY A 52 -13.30 -0.89 -38.59
C GLY A 52 -13.67 -2.08 -37.71
N ALA A 53 -14.90 -2.59 -37.90
CA ALA A 53 -15.41 -3.79 -37.25
C ALA A 53 -15.28 -3.79 -35.71
N LEU A 54 -15.49 -2.63 -35.06
CA LEU A 54 -15.24 -2.42 -33.61
C LEU A 54 -16.09 -3.34 -32.72
N THR A 55 -17.23 -3.80 -33.22
CA THR A 55 -18.18 -4.69 -32.51
C THR A 55 -17.91 -6.17 -32.72
N ASP A 56 -16.95 -6.53 -33.56
CA ASP A 56 -16.60 -7.93 -33.80
C ASP A 56 -16.04 -8.58 -32.53
N VAL A 57 -16.38 -9.86 -32.35
CA VAL A 57 -15.97 -10.62 -31.17
C VAL A 57 -14.43 -10.62 -30.99
N ALA A 58 -13.69 -10.73 -32.09
CA ALA A 58 -12.23 -10.71 -32.05
C ALA A 58 -11.68 -9.37 -31.54
N ASN A 59 -12.23 -8.25 -32.03
CA ASN A 59 -11.82 -6.91 -31.60
C ASN A 59 -12.26 -6.62 -30.16
N ILE A 60 -13.45 -7.05 -29.74
CA ILE A 60 -13.90 -6.95 -28.35
C ILE A 60 -12.96 -7.72 -27.41
N GLN A 61 -12.58 -8.95 -27.76
CA GLN A 61 -11.64 -9.74 -26.97
C GLN A 61 -10.25 -9.09 -26.94
N LEU A 62 -9.78 -8.56 -28.06
CA LEU A 62 -8.53 -7.83 -28.14
C LEU A 62 -8.55 -6.60 -27.22
N VAL A 63 -9.59 -5.77 -27.27
CA VAL A 63 -9.73 -4.59 -26.42
C VAL A 63 -9.73 -4.97 -24.94
N LYS A 64 -10.53 -5.97 -24.53
CA LYS A 64 -10.55 -6.48 -23.16
C LYS A 64 -9.17 -6.94 -22.70
N ARG A 65 -8.41 -7.62 -23.57
CA ARG A 65 -7.04 -8.04 -23.26
C ARG A 65 -6.11 -6.83 -23.14
N GLN A 66 -6.22 -5.86 -24.04
CA GLN A 66 -5.37 -4.67 -24.01
C GLN A 66 -5.62 -3.77 -22.79
N GLN A 67 -6.81 -3.81 -22.20
CA GLN A 67 -7.06 -3.18 -20.89
C GLN A 67 -6.11 -3.71 -19.79
N TRP A 68 -5.73 -4.99 -19.87
CA TRP A 68 -4.77 -5.60 -18.94
C TRP A 68 -3.31 -5.41 -19.41
N ASP A 69 -3.04 -5.51 -20.72
CA ASP A 69 -1.70 -5.36 -21.31
C ASP A 69 -1.22 -3.89 -21.34
N GLY A 70 -2.13 -2.93 -21.12
CA GLY A 70 -1.83 -1.52 -20.91
C GLY A 70 -1.74 -0.65 -22.18
N ALA A 71 -2.04 -1.17 -23.38
CA ALA A 71 -2.15 -0.33 -24.59
C ALA A 71 -3.54 0.33 -24.67
N ALA A 72 -3.58 1.64 -24.93
CA ALA A 72 -4.83 2.35 -25.15
C ALA A 72 -5.41 1.99 -26.52
N VAL A 73 -6.71 1.64 -26.58
CA VAL A 73 -7.37 1.32 -27.85
C VAL A 73 -8.31 2.42 -28.26
N VAL A 74 -8.10 2.96 -29.46
CA VAL A 74 -8.94 3.99 -30.09
C VAL A 74 -9.68 3.34 -31.26
N GLY A 75 -10.97 3.65 -31.41
CA GLY A 75 -11.80 3.11 -32.48
C GLY A 75 -12.27 4.16 -33.48
N LEU A 76 -12.23 3.83 -34.79
CA LEU A 76 -12.89 4.60 -35.84
C LEU A 76 -14.09 3.81 -36.35
N ALA A 77 -15.32 4.30 -36.11
CA ALA A 77 -16.55 3.57 -36.36
C ALA A 77 -17.43 4.21 -37.42
N ASP A 78 -18.12 3.39 -38.22
CA ASP A 78 -19.16 3.83 -39.14
C ASP A 78 -20.52 4.10 -38.47
N LEU A 79 -20.52 4.51 -37.20
CA LEU A 79 -21.71 4.51 -36.36
C LEU A 79 -21.96 5.91 -35.77
N ASN A 80 -23.07 6.50 -36.20
CA ASN A 80 -23.56 7.78 -35.69
C ASN A 80 -24.50 7.63 -34.46
N ASP A 81 -24.58 6.44 -33.85
CA ASP A 81 -25.44 6.17 -32.69
C ASP A 81 -24.68 6.37 -31.38
N PRO A 82 -25.04 7.36 -30.55
CA PRO A 82 -24.41 7.61 -29.25
C PRO A 82 -24.42 6.40 -28.32
N THR A 83 -25.47 5.55 -28.40
CA THR A 83 -25.60 4.36 -27.55
C THR A 83 -24.54 3.32 -27.87
N VAL A 84 -24.03 3.28 -29.09
CA VAL A 84 -22.93 2.38 -29.49
C VAL A 84 -21.59 2.90 -28.97
N HIS A 85 -21.37 4.21 -28.95
CA HIS A 85 -20.18 4.83 -28.36
C HIS A 85 -20.06 4.47 -26.87
N ASP A 86 -21.14 4.56 -26.11
CA ASP A 86 -21.13 4.22 -24.69
C ASP A 86 -20.89 2.72 -24.47
N ARG A 87 -21.45 1.85 -25.31
CA ARG A 87 -21.17 0.40 -25.27
C ARG A 87 -19.71 0.09 -25.59
N LEU A 88 -19.12 0.73 -26.59
CA LEU A 88 -17.71 0.53 -26.95
C LEU A 88 -16.78 1.03 -25.82
N ARG A 89 -17.09 2.16 -25.21
CA ARG A 89 -16.37 2.63 -24.01
C ARG A 89 -16.48 1.63 -22.87
N ALA A 90 -17.66 1.08 -22.62
CA ALA A 90 -17.87 0.05 -21.60
C ALA A 90 -17.08 -1.25 -21.90
N VAL A 91 -16.84 -1.56 -23.19
CA VAL A 91 -15.96 -2.68 -23.59
C VAL A 91 -14.49 -2.37 -23.32
N GLY A 92 -14.08 -1.07 -23.28
CA GLY A 92 -12.72 -0.65 -22.97
C GLY A 92 -12.01 0.17 -24.02
N TYR A 93 -12.72 0.64 -25.05
CA TYR A 93 -12.15 1.66 -25.94
C TYR A 93 -11.96 2.97 -25.16
N VAL A 94 -10.78 3.56 -25.28
CA VAL A 94 -10.46 4.84 -24.60
C VAL A 94 -11.16 6.01 -25.28
N GLU A 95 -11.11 6.06 -26.60
CA GLU A 95 -11.82 7.03 -27.43
C GLU A 95 -12.41 6.32 -28.66
N VAL A 96 -13.57 6.79 -29.13
CA VAL A 96 -14.25 6.29 -30.33
C VAL A 96 -14.68 7.49 -31.14
N TYR A 97 -14.32 7.52 -32.42
CA TYR A 97 -14.64 8.58 -33.38
C TYR A 97 -15.58 8.07 -34.45
N ALA A 98 -16.64 8.83 -34.72
CA ALA A 98 -17.60 8.50 -35.78
C ALA A 98 -17.07 8.92 -37.15
N LYS A 99 -17.37 8.16 -38.21
CA LYS A 99 -17.09 8.54 -39.59
C LYS A 99 -18.23 9.39 -40.17
N PRO A 100 -17.94 10.42 -41.00
CA PRO A 100 -16.62 10.77 -41.53
C PRO A 100 -15.71 11.38 -40.45
N VAL A 101 -14.47 10.88 -40.37
CA VAL A 101 -13.53 11.19 -39.29
C VAL A 101 -12.82 12.51 -39.56
N ASP A 102 -12.83 13.41 -38.61
CA ASP A 102 -11.89 14.52 -38.56
C ASP A 102 -10.53 14.01 -38.06
N LEU A 103 -9.57 13.90 -39.01
CA LEU A 103 -8.24 13.38 -38.71
C LEU A 103 -7.44 14.25 -37.76
N ASP A 104 -7.68 15.55 -37.72
CA ASP A 104 -7.02 16.48 -36.78
C ASP A 104 -7.54 16.25 -35.35
N GLU A 105 -8.83 15.96 -35.20
CA GLU A 105 -9.44 15.61 -33.92
C GLU A 105 -8.89 14.28 -33.41
N VAL A 106 -8.84 13.24 -34.26
CA VAL A 106 -8.26 11.92 -33.90
C VAL A 106 -6.79 12.05 -33.51
N PHE A 107 -6.02 12.78 -34.30
CA PHE A 107 -4.60 13.04 -34.04
C PHE A 107 -4.42 13.74 -32.67
N ALA A 108 -5.22 14.77 -32.40
CA ALA A 108 -5.19 15.48 -31.11
C ALA A 108 -5.54 14.55 -29.93
N GLY A 109 -6.52 13.64 -30.11
CA GLY A 109 -6.88 12.63 -29.12
C GLY A 109 -5.73 11.65 -28.85
N ILE A 110 -5.17 11.06 -29.90
CA ILE A 110 -4.03 10.15 -29.77
C ILE A 110 -2.84 10.85 -29.10
N ARG A 111 -2.54 12.09 -29.49
CA ARG A 111 -1.48 12.88 -28.87
C ARG A 111 -1.72 13.07 -27.37
N ARG A 112 -2.95 13.43 -26.98
CA ARG A 112 -3.31 13.54 -25.54
C ARG A 112 -3.06 12.23 -24.78
N ILE A 113 -3.41 11.07 -25.37
CA ILE A 113 -3.18 9.76 -24.75
C ILE A 113 -1.67 9.50 -24.61
N LEU A 114 -0.89 9.76 -25.66
CA LEU A 114 0.57 9.56 -25.64
C LEU A 114 1.28 10.51 -24.67
N ASP A 115 0.90 11.78 -24.64
CA ASP A 115 1.46 12.77 -23.71
C ASP A 115 1.16 12.39 -22.24
N ARG A 116 -0.06 11.92 -21.94
CA ARG A 116 -0.41 11.38 -20.62
C ARG A 116 0.44 10.19 -20.24
N ARG A 117 0.61 9.23 -21.17
CA ARG A 117 1.42 8.05 -20.93
C ARG A 117 2.89 8.39 -20.69
N ARG A 118 3.44 9.32 -21.45
CA ARG A 118 4.78 9.85 -21.25
C ARG A 118 4.93 10.45 -19.84
N LEU A 119 3.99 11.30 -19.46
CA LEU A 119 3.98 11.95 -18.16
C LEU A 119 3.91 10.94 -17.01
N SER A 120 3.07 9.90 -17.16
CA SER A 120 3.00 8.80 -16.20
C SER A 120 4.33 8.02 -16.10
N LEU A 121 4.98 7.72 -17.21
CA LEU A 121 6.29 7.05 -17.23
C LEU A 121 7.38 7.94 -16.63
N ASP A 122 7.39 9.23 -16.95
CA ASP A 122 8.37 10.19 -16.47
C ASP A 122 8.22 10.47 -14.98
N THR A 123 6.99 10.54 -14.47
CA THR A 123 6.69 10.77 -13.05
C THR A 123 6.61 9.48 -12.23
N GLY A 124 6.33 8.34 -12.85
CA GLY A 124 6.03 7.07 -12.17
C GLY A 124 4.71 7.08 -11.40
N LEU A 125 3.86 8.11 -11.63
CA LEU A 125 2.53 8.19 -11.06
C LEU A 125 1.53 7.54 -12.02
N ILE A 126 0.59 6.80 -11.43
CA ILE A 126 -0.48 6.12 -12.16
C ILE A 126 -1.80 6.82 -11.85
N GLY A 127 -2.52 7.22 -12.88
CA GLY A 127 -3.83 7.83 -12.76
C GLY A 127 -4.19 8.69 -13.98
N GLU A 128 -5.49 8.79 -14.22
CA GLU A 128 -6.08 9.59 -15.31
C GLU A 128 -7.01 10.67 -14.78
N SER A 129 -7.29 10.68 -13.48
CA SER A 129 -8.09 11.70 -12.81
C SER A 129 -7.49 13.09 -12.99
N GLU A 130 -8.34 14.10 -13.01
CA GLU A 130 -7.91 15.49 -13.17
C GLU A 130 -6.94 15.90 -12.06
N GLY A 131 -7.23 15.52 -10.80
CA GLY A 131 -6.36 15.81 -9.67
C GLY A 131 -4.94 15.24 -9.81
N ILE A 132 -4.80 14.02 -10.33
CA ILE A 132 -3.47 13.42 -10.58
C ILE A 132 -2.78 14.05 -11.79
N ARG A 133 -3.53 14.44 -12.82
CA ARG A 133 -2.96 15.18 -13.96
C ARG A 133 -2.38 16.52 -13.53
N GLU A 134 -3.11 17.28 -12.71
CA GLU A 134 -2.59 18.53 -12.14
C GLU A 134 -1.31 18.30 -11.32
N VAL A 135 -1.26 17.25 -10.51
CA VAL A 135 -0.06 16.88 -9.75
C VAL A 135 1.11 16.59 -10.69
N MET A 136 0.90 15.81 -11.76
CA MET A 136 1.96 15.51 -12.74
C MET A 136 2.49 16.77 -13.43
N VAL A 137 1.60 17.69 -13.83
CA VAL A 137 1.98 18.97 -14.43
C VAL A 137 2.78 19.83 -13.44
N LYS A 138 2.34 19.92 -12.18
CA LYS A 138 3.08 20.63 -11.13
C LYS A 138 4.47 20.03 -10.90
N ILE A 139 4.60 18.70 -10.93
CA ILE A 139 5.90 18.02 -10.83
C ILE A 139 6.84 18.48 -11.97
N GLU A 140 6.36 18.47 -13.22
CA GLU A 140 7.19 18.93 -14.37
C GLU A 140 7.63 20.39 -14.23
N GLN A 141 6.72 21.26 -13.81
CA GLN A 141 7.01 22.69 -13.63
C GLN A 141 7.97 22.95 -12.46
N MET A 142 7.85 22.20 -11.37
CA MET A 142 8.63 22.42 -10.14
C MET A 142 9.95 21.65 -10.14
N ALA A 143 10.10 20.59 -10.93
CA ALA A 143 11.32 19.79 -10.96
C ALA A 143 12.59 20.60 -11.29
N PRO A 144 12.60 21.50 -12.30
CA PRO A 144 13.78 22.30 -12.66
C PRO A 144 14.18 23.32 -11.59
N VAL A 145 13.24 23.72 -10.72
CA VAL A 145 13.46 24.81 -9.74
C VAL A 145 14.11 24.27 -8.48
N SER A 146 15.03 25.03 -7.88
CA SER A 146 15.75 24.63 -6.65
C SER A 146 14.99 24.95 -5.35
N SER A 147 13.82 25.56 -5.43
CA SER A 147 12.99 25.91 -4.27
C SER A 147 12.48 24.69 -3.51
N THR A 148 12.16 24.90 -2.23
CA THR A 148 11.51 23.89 -1.39
C THR A 148 10.10 23.59 -1.93
N VAL A 149 9.72 22.32 -1.91
CA VAL A 149 8.37 21.86 -2.27
C VAL A 149 7.74 21.15 -1.06
N LEU A 150 6.56 21.61 -0.68
CA LEU A 150 5.73 20.95 0.32
C LEU A 150 4.70 20.06 -0.40
N ILE A 151 4.65 18.78 0.00
CA ILE A 151 3.76 17.77 -0.57
C ILE A 151 2.75 17.40 0.51
N GLU A 152 1.51 17.80 0.34
CA GLU A 152 0.43 17.55 1.30
C GLU A 152 -0.50 16.44 0.79
N GLY A 153 -1.07 15.67 1.71
CA GLY A 153 -2.03 14.61 1.41
C GLY A 153 -2.03 13.52 2.46
N GLU A 154 -3.09 12.74 2.50
CA GLU A 154 -3.28 11.68 3.48
C GLU A 154 -2.18 10.62 3.45
N SER A 155 -2.08 9.82 4.52
CA SER A 155 -1.16 8.68 4.55
C SER A 155 -1.50 7.68 3.44
N GLY A 156 -0.46 7.15 2.77
CA GLY A 156 -0.64 6.15 1.71
C GLY A 156 -1.08 6.69 0.34
N THR A 157 -1.15 8.01 0.11
CA THR A 157 -1.52 8.62 -1.18
C THR A 157 -0.41 8.57 -2.23
N GLY A 158 0.87 8.39 -1.81
CA GLY A 158 2.02 8.31 -2.72
C GLY A 158 2.94 9.53 -2.69
N LYS A 159 2.99 10.29 -1.58
CA LYS A 159 3.84 11.51 -1.43
C LYS A 159 5.32 11.26 -1.74
N GLU A 160 5.86 10.11 -1.33
CA GLU A 160 7.25 9.75 -1.65
C GLU A 160 7.48 9.55 -3.15
N LEU A 161 6.50 8.99 -3.90
CA LEU A 161 6.60 8.84 -5.35
C LEU A 161 6.69 10.21 -6.04
N VAL A 162 5.91 11.19 -5.56
CA VAL A 162 5.98 12.58 -6.04
C VAL A 162 7.36 13.18 -5.77
N ALA A 163 7.92 13.02 -4.57
CA ALA A 163 9.25 13.52 -4.24
C ALA A 163 10.34 12.89 -5.12
N ARG A 164 10.26 11.58 -5.35
CA ARG A 164 11.16 10.86 -6.26
C ARG A 164 11.02 11.32 -7.72
N ALA A 165 9.80 11.60 -8.18
CA ALA A 165 9.54 12.15 -9.52
C ALA A 165 10.15 13.55 -9.68
N ILE A 166 9.96 14.44 -8.71
CA ILE A 166 10.57 15.78 -8.71
C ILE A 166 12.11 15.69 -8.78
N HIS A 167 12.71 14.79 -8.00
CA HIS A 167 14.15 14.58 -8.04
C HIS A 167 14.63 14.06 -9.40
N ARG A 168 13.95 13.02 -9.95
CA ARG A 168 14.28 12.38 -11.23
C ARG A 168 14.22 13.34 -12.42
N LEU A 169 13.26 14.26 -12.42
CA LEU A 169 13.07 15.27 -13.46
C LEU A 169 13.91 16.54 -13.21
N SER A 170 14.63 16.64 -12.08
CA SER A 170 15.42 17.80 -11.70
C SER A 170 16.82 17.78 -12.32
N PRO A 171 17.53 18.94 -12.34
CA PRO A 171 18.96 18.99 -12.67
C PRO A 171 19.84 18.14 -11.74
N ARG A 172 19.31 17.76 -10.56
CA ARG A 172 20.01 16.94 -9.54
C ARG A 172 19.72 15.43 -9.68
N ARG A 173 19.11 14.96 -10.77
CA ARG A 173 18.70 13.54 -10.99
C ARG A 173 19.82 12.52 -10.81
N GLY A 174 21.07 12.90 -11.09
CA GLY A 174 22.26 12.04 -10.93
C GLY A 174 22.98 12.22 -9.57
N LYS A 175 22.39 12.97 -8.64
CA LYS A 175 22.93 13.24 -7.31
C LYS A 175 22.18 12.43 -6.24
N PRO A 176 22.68 12.35 -4.99
CA PRO A 176 21.99 11.61 -3.93
C PRO A 176 20.56 12.08 -3.70
N PHE A 177 19.64 11.12 -3.53
CA PHE A 177 18.31 11.32 -3.00
C PHE A 177 18.21 10.61 -1.65
N ILE A 178 18.16 11.40 -0.58
CA ILE A 178 18.07 10.87 0.79
C ILE A 178 16.65 11.10 1.31
N ALA A 179 15.96 10.03 1.65
CA ALA A 179 14.63 10.08 2.26
C ALA A 179 14.74 9.79 3.76
N VAL A 180 14.00 10.55 4.56
CA VAL A 180 13.88 10.40 6.01
C VAL A 180 12.42 10.54 6.40
N ASN A 181 11.88 9.54 7.08
CA ASN A 181 10.59 9.66 7.74
C ASN A 181 10.81 10.16 9.17
N ILE A 182 10.35 11.37 9.47
CA ILE A 182 10.52 12.03 10.76
C ILE A 182 9.68 11.32 11.83
N GLY A 183 8.44 10.93 11.50
CA GLY A 183 7.56 10.23 12.43
C GLY A 183 8.04 8.84 12.84
N ALA A 184 8.96 8.23 12.07
CA ALA A 184 9.54 6.93 12.41
C ALA A 184 10.77 7.03 13.31
N LEU A 185 11.32 8.25 13.55
CA LEU A 185 12.50 8.45 14.37
C LEU A 185 12.12 8.72 15.84
N PRO A 186 12.78 8.05 16.82
CA PRO A 186 12.68 8.46 18.21
C PRO A 186 13.11 9.92 18.38
N GLU A 187 12.35 10.71 19.14
CA GLU A 187 12.62 12.13 19.36
C GLU A 187 14.07 12.39 19.83
N THR A 188 14.59 11.54 20.70
CA THR A 188 15.95 11.61 21.24
C THR A 188 17.06 11.42 20.21
N LEU A 189 16.78 10.73 19.10
CA LEU A 189 17.74 10.42 18.03
C LEU A 189 17.54 11.29 16.79
N MET A 190 16.42 12.02 16.70
CA MET A 190 16.03 12.77 15.52
C MET A 190 17.09 13.80 15.10
N ASP A 191 17.55 14.61 16.03
CA ASP A 191 18.59 15.61 15.78
C ASP A 191 19.91 14.97 15.32
N SER A 192 20.29 13.86 15.95
CA SER A 192 21.50 13.11 15.60
C SER A 192 21.41 12.48 14.20
N GLU A 193 20.26 11.95 13.82
CA GLU A 193 20.05 11.40 12.47
C GLU A 193 20.01 12.50 11.40
N LEU A 194 19.32 13.62 11.64
CA LEU A 194 19.18 14.70 10.67
C LEU A 194 20.48 15.48 10.49
N PHE A 195 21.10 15.92 11.59
CA PHE A 195 22.23 16.86 11.58
C PHE A 195 23.58 16.21 11.84
N GLY A 196 23.60 14.93 12.27
CA GLY A 196 24.81 14.23 12.68
C GLY A 196 25.25 14.56 14.10
N HIS A 197 26.24 13.85 14.59
CA HIS A 197 26.80 14.08 15.93
C HIS A 197 28.31 13.93 15.97
N GLU A 198 28.93 14.63 16.90
CA GLU A 198 30.33 14.47 17.24
C GLU A 198 30.50 13.36 18.29
N LYS A 199 31.69 12.77 18.32
CA LYS A 199 32.06 11.76 19.33
C LYS A 199 31.84 12.29 20.75
N GLY A 200 31.14 11.53 21.60
CA GLY A 200 30.92 11.88 23.00
C GLY A 200 29.78 12.89 23.25
N SER A 201 28.97 13.22 22.25
CA SER A 201 27.89 14.21 22.37
C SER A 201 26.70 13.76 23.24
N PHE A 202 26.51 12.44 23.40
CA PHE A 202 25.51 11.84 24.30
C PHE A 202 25.95 10.42 24.70
N THR A 203 25.27 9.82 25.68
CA THR A 203 25.54 8.44 26.11
C THR A 203 25.22 7.47 24.97
N GLY A 204 26.28 6.86 24.39
CA GLY A 204 26.19 5.99 23.20
C GLY A 204 26.82 6.58 21.93
N ALA A 205 27.25 7.84 21.93
CA ALA A 205 27.98 8.47 20.81
C ALA A 205 29.45 8.05 20.79
N ALA A 206 29.74 6.76 20.57
CA ALA A 206 31.09 6.22 20.57
C ALA A 206 31.98 6.79 19.45
N GLU A 207 31.38 7.10 18.30
CA GLU A 207 32.02 7.62 17.11
C GLU A 207 31.26 8.82 16.53
N ARG A 208 31.94 9.62 15.71
CA ARG A 208 31.28 10.66 14.91
C ARG A 208 30.42 10.04 13.81
N ARG A 209 29.19 10.57 13.59
CA ARG A 209 28.29 10.11 12.52
C ARG A 209 27.80 11.28 11.66
N LEU A 210 27.77 11.07 10.34
CA LEU A 210 27.27 12.05 9.38
C LEU A 210 25.74 12.11 9.44
N GLY A 211 25.18 13.32 9.41
CA GLY A 211 23.74 13.53 9.35
C GLY A 211 23.16 13.41 7.94
N ARG A 212 21.84 13.30 7.84
CA ARG A 212 21.13 13.17 6.56
C ARG A 212 21.34 14.39 5.66
N PHE A 213 21.42 15.59 6.20
CA PHE A 213 21.76 16.80 5.44
C PHE A 213 23.16 16.72 4.82
N GLU A 214 24.12 16.19 5.55
CA GLU A 214 25.48 16.00 5.06
C GLU A 214 25.55 14.95 3.95
N LEU A 215 24.83 13.82 4.12
CA LEU A 215 24.71 12.75 3.12
C LEU A 215 23.98 13.20 1.84
N ALA A 216 23.06 14.16 1.96
CA ALA A 216 22.29 14.72 0.84
C ALA A 216 23.02 15.87 0.13
N ASN A 217 24.24 16.23 0.54
CA ASN A 217 24.96 17.38 -0.01
C ASN A 217 25.17 17.28 -1.52
N GLY A 218 24.84 18.34 -2.24
CA GLY A 218 24.79 18.40 -3.71
C GLY A 218 23.55 17.77 -4.33
N GLY A 219 22.69 17.09 -3.53
CA GLY A 219 21.53 16.32 -3.96
C GLY A 219 20.19 16.85 -3.43
N THR A 220 19.32 15.94 -3.05
CA THR A 220 17.97 16.22 -2.55
C THR A 220 17.72 15.47 -1.26
N LEU A 221 17.20 16.16 -0.25
CA LEU A 221 16.70 15.57 1.00
C LEU A 221 15.17 15.60 0.98
N PHE A 222 14.57 14.47 1.19
CA PHE A 222 13.13 14.33 1.36
C PHE A 222 12.80 14.06 2.83
N LEU A 223 12.02 14.96 3.43
CA LEU A 223 11.56 14.90 4.82
C LEU A 223 10.10 14.48 4.80
N ASP A 224 9.83 13.20 5.09
CA ASP A 224 8.45 12.70 5.21
C ASP A 224 7.93 12.94 6.63
N GLU A 225 6.63 13.23 6.74
CA GLU A 225 5.93 13.51 8.00
C GLU A 225 6.58 14.67 8.78
N VAL A 226 6.93 15.76 8.09
CA VAL A 226 7.61 16.93 8.69
C VAL A 226 6.81 17.57 9.84
N GLY A 227 5.48 17.40 9.85
CA GLY A 227 4.60 17.87 10.93
C GLY A 227 4.81 17.15 12.28
N GLU A 228 5.53 16.02 12.28
CA GLU A 228 5.88 15.28 13.51
C GLU A 228 7.15 15.79 14.18
N ALA A 229 7.86 16.76 13.57
CA ALA A 229 9.11 17.27 14.10
C ALA A 229 8.88 18.07 15.41
N PRO A 230 9.60 17.79 16.51
CA PRO A 230 9.56 18.59 17.73
C PRO A 230 9.99 20.04 17.48
N LEU A 231 9.47 20.98 18.28
CA LEU A 231 9.79 22.42 18.14
C LEU A 231 11.31 22.71 18.18
N SER A 232 12.08 21.96 18.96
CA SER A 232 13.54 22.06 19.01
C SER A 232 14.20 21.72 17.67
N THR A 233 13.74 20.67 17.01
CA THR A 233 14.21 20.26 15.68
C THR A 233 13.75 21.23 14.60
N GLN A 234 12.52 21.78 14.70
CA GLN A 234 12.01 22.80 13.78
C GLN A 234 12.92 24.04 13.72
N VAL A 235 13.45 24.50 14.87
CA VAL A 235 14.40 25.62 14.92
C VAL A 235 15.67 25.32 14.13
N LYS A 236 16.21 24.10 14.23
CA LYS A 236 17.41 23.68 13.50
C LYS A 236 17.13 23.53 12.00
N LEU A 237 15.97 22.97 11.64
CA LEU A 237 15.53 22.87 10.24
C LEU A 237 15.44 24.25 9.60
N LEU A 238 14.84 25.22 10.29
CA LEU A 238 14.74 26.61 9.79
C LEU A 238 16.12 27.19 9.49
N ARG A 239 17.08 27.05 10.40
CA ARG A 239 18.47 27.52 10.20
C ARG A 239 19.08 26.93 8.94
N VAL A 240 18.93 25.62 8.73
CA VAL A 240 19.47 24.96 7.53
C VAL A 240 18.80 25.47 6.25
N LEU A 241 17.48 25.68 6.27
CA LEU A 241 16.74 26.20 5.12
C LEU A 241 17.09 27.66 4.77
N GLU A 242 17.44 28.47 5.76
CA GLU A 242 17.78 29.90 5.55
C GLU A 242 19.26 30.09 5.27
N GLN A 243 20.14 29.51 6.10
CA GLN A 243 21.58 29.79 6.10
C GLN A 243 22.35 28.77 5.26
N ARG A 244 21.75 27.63 4.95
CA ARG A 244 22.40 26.47 4.30
C ARG A 244 23.60 25.96 5.09
N GLU A 245 23.52 26.07 6.42
CA GLU A 245 24.55 25.63 7.35
C GLU A 245 23.97 24.62 8.35
N VAL A 246 24.77 23.62 8.67
CA VAL A 246 24.45 22.57 9.63
C VAL A 246 25.48 22.56 10.73
N THR A 247 25.02 22.41 11.98
CA THR A 247 25.88 22.16 13.13
C THR A 247 25.54 20.80 13.71
N ARG A 248 26.55 19.92 13.89
CA ARG A 248 26.34 18.59 14.48
C ARG A 248 25.97 18.70 15.95
N VAL A 249 25.26 17.70 16.46
CA VAL A 249 24.95 17.59 17.89
C VAL A 249 26.27 17.46 18.67
N GLY A 250 26.45 18.31 19.69
CA GLY A 250 27.72 18.41 20.44
C GLY A 250 28.84 19.14 19.72
N GLY A 251 28.66 19.57 18.49
CA GLY A 251 29.62 20.37 17.74
C GLY A 251 29.36 21.87 17.88
N THR A 252 30.41 22.68 17.65
CA THR A 252 30.35 24.15 17.68
C THR A 252 30.57 24.78 16.31
N GLN A 253 31.15 24.03 15.37
CA GLN A 253 31.47 24.55 14.04
C GLN A 253 30.37 24.25 13.04
N PRO A 254 29.75 25.28 12.43
CA PRO A 254 28.83 25.09 11.32
C PRO A 254 29.61 24.74 10.04
N PHE A 255 28.99 23.94 9.17
CA PHE A 255 29.48 23.67 7.84
C PHE A 255 28.36 23.84 6.79
N ARG A 256 28.73 24.28 5.60
CA ARG A 256 27.79 24.56 4.53
C ARG A 256 27.33 23.30 3.84
N VAL A 257 26.04 23.27 3.48
CA VAL A 257 25.40 22.21 2.69
C VAL A 257 24.62 22.82 1.54
N ASP A 258 24.73 22.20 0.35
CA ASP A 258 23.90 22.54 -0.81
C ASP A 258 22.88 21.43 -1.04
N VAL A 259 21.73 21.52 -0.38
CA VAL A 259 20.69 20.50 -0.42
C VAL A 259 19.37 21.12 -0.90
N ARG A 260 18.73 20.48 -1.89
CA ARG A 260 17.34 20.75 -2.21
C ARG A 260 16.45 20.01 -1.24
N VAL A 261 15.56 20.72 -0.54
CA VAL A 261 14.63 20.10 0.42
C VAL A 261 13.26 19.92 -0.20
N LEU A 262 12.73 18.71 -0.09
CA LEU A 262 11.34 18.35 -0.36
C LEU A 262 10.75 17.89 0.97
N ALA A 263 9.60 18.42 1.36
CA ALA A 263 8.93 18.06 2.61
C ALA A 263 7.55 17.45 2.32
N ALA A 264 7.15 16.47 3.10
CA ALA A 264 5.80 15.89 3.00
C ALA A 264 5.12 15.83 4.36
N THR A 265 3.80 15.94 4.36
CA THR A 265 2.99 15.84 5.57
C THR A 265 1.59 15.29 5.25
N ASN A 266 1.02 14.57 6.21
CA ASN A 266 -0.37 14.17 6.24
C ASN A 266 -1.22 15.05 7.18
N ARG A 267 -0.57 15.98 7.92
CA ARG A 267 -1.21 16.88 8.87
C ARG A 267 -1.47 18.25 8.22
N PRO A 268 -2.57 18.93 8.57
CA PRO A 268 -2.84 20.30 8.15
C PRO A 268 -1.89 21.25 8.92
N LEU A 269 -0.68 21.51 8.39
CA LEU A 269 0.35 22.31 9.07
C LEU A 269 -0.15 23.69 9.49
N ARG A 270 -1.09 24.29 8.75
CA ARG A 270 -1.66 25.57 9.10
C ARG A 270 -2.39 25.56 10.45
N GLU A 271 -3.16 24.51 10.71
CA GLU A 271 -3.86 24.31 11.98
C GLU A 271 -2.86 24.07 13.12
N HIS A 272 -1.78 23.31 12.86
CA HIS A 272 -0.69 23.10 13.82
C HIS A 272 0.09 24.39 14.14
N VAL A 273 0.20 25.31 13.18
CA VAL A 273 0.76 26.64 13.44
C VAL A 273 -0.16 27.43 14.39
N GLU A 274 -1.47 27.41 14.15
CA GLU A 274 -2.46 28.08 15.01
C GLU A 274 -2.48 27.48 16.43
N ALA A 275 -2.26 26.17 16.55
CA ALA A 275 -2.15 25.46 17.83
C ALA A 275 -0.79 25.66 18.54
N GLY A 276 0.20 26.29 17.89
CA GLY A 276 1.55 26.46 18.43
C GLY A 276 2.43 25.20 18.41
N GLU A 277 1.99 24.14 17.75
CA GLU A 277 2.71 22.88 17.60
C GLU A 277 3.71 22.90 16.43
N PHE A 278 3.51 23.84 15.49
CA PHE A 278 4.41 24.07 14.37
C PHE A 278 4.75 25.57 14.26
N ARG A 279 6.01 25.89 13.95
CA ARG A 279 6.46 27.29 13.86
C ARG A 279 5.99 27.92 12.55
N ALA A 280 5.45 29.12 12.62
CA ALA A 280 4.98 29.89 11.45
C ALA A 280 6.14 30.21 10.48
N ASP A 281 7.33 30.56 10.98
CA ASP A 281 8.51 30.88 10.17
C ASP A 281 8.97 29.68 9.34
N LEU A 282 9.02 28.50 9.94
CA LEU A 282 9.34 27.25 9.25
C LEU A 282 8.27 26.89 8.21
N TYR A 283 6.99 27.03 8.56
CA TYR A 283 5.89 26.78 7.62
C TYR A 283 6.03 27.60 6.34
N TYR A 284 6.23 28.92 6.44
CA TYR A 284 6.41 29.75 5.26
C TYR A 284 7.68 29.42 4.45
N ARG A 285 8.71 28.94 5.11
CA ARG A 285 9.94 28.52 4.43
C ARG A 285 9.82 27.17 3.71
N LEU A 286 8.98 26.27 4.22
CA LEU A 286 8.67 24.99 3.57
C LEU A 286 7.64 25.15 2.46
N ASN A 287 6.61 25.98 2.65
CA ASN A 287 5.48 26.16 1.73
C ASN A 287 5.76 27.25 0.68
N VAL A 288 6.89 27.13 -0.04
CA VAL A 288 7.22 27.99 -1.19
C VAL A 288 6.50 27.50 -2.45
N LEU A 289 6.54 26.21 -2.70
CA LEU A 289 5.80 25.53 -3.74
C LEU A 289 4.99 24.41 -3.08
N ASN A 290 3.73 24.24 -3.51
CA ASN A 290 2.82 23.28 -2.88
C ASN A 290 2.23 22.31 -3.90
N ILE A 291 2.21 21.03 -3.54
CA ILE A 291 1.53 19.95 -4.27
C ILE A 291 0.59 19.25 -3.29
N TYR A 292 -0.70 19.25 -3.60
CA TYR A 292 -1.69 18.47 -2.87
C TYR A 292 -2.01 17.18 -3.61
N LEU A 293 -1.83 16.04 -2.93
CA LEU A 293 -2.22 14.72 -3.44
C LEU A 293 -3.64 14.38 -2.95
N PRO A 294 -4.61 14.26 -3.86
CA PRO A 294 -5.96 13.88 -3.47
C PRO A 294 -6.00 12.45 -2.93
N PRO A 295 -6.84 12.18 -1.92
CA PRO A 295 -7.07 10.83 -1.43
C PRO A 295 -7.76 9.98 -2.49
N LEU A 296 -7.63 8.65 -2.37
CA LEU A 296 -8.09 7.71 -3.41
C LEU A 296 -9.62 7.75 -3.62
N ARG A 297 -10.40 8.09 -2.59
CA ARG A 297 -11.85 8.27 -2.67
C ARG A 297 -12.30 9.43 -3.59
N ASP A 298 -11.43 10.42 -3.79
CA ASP A 298 -11.69 11.59 -4.65
C ASP A 298 -11.20 11.37 -6.10
N ARG A 299 -10.57 10.21 -6.36
CA ARG A 299 -10.08 9.78 -7.69
C ARG A 299 -10.45 8.32 -7.98
N ARG A 300 -11.71 7.98 -7.78
CA ARG A 300 -12.21 6.60 -7.94
C ARG A 300 -11.98 6.02 -9.34
N GLU A 301 -11.97 6.87 -10.35
CA GLU A 301 -11.67 6.51 -11.74
C GLU A 301 -10.25 5.95 -11.94
N ASP A 302 -9.31 6.27 -11.04
CA ASP A 302 -7.95 5.73 -11.07
C ASP A 302 -7.85 4.31 -10.48
N ILE A 303 -8.83 3.88 -9.67
CA ILE A 303 -8.77 2.59 -8.96
C ILE A 303 -8.62 1.40 -9.92
N PRO A 304 -9.42 1.28 -11.01
CA PRO A 304 -9.26 0.17 -11.93
C PRO A 304 -7.87 0.12 -12.58
N LEU A 305 -7.29 1.29 -12.89
CA LEU A 305 -5.96 1.39 -13.48
C LEU A 305 -4.88 0.97 -12.47
N LEU A 306 -4.97 1.45 -11.23
CA LEU A 306 -4.07 1.07 -10.14
C LEU A 306 -4.14 -0.43 -9.84
N VAL A 307 -5.33 -1.00 -9.76
CA VAL A 307 -5.52 -2.44 -9.54
C VAL A 307 -4.86 -3.25 -10.65
N ARG A 308 -5.07 -2.90 -11.91
CA ARG A 308 -4.44 -3.60 -13.05
C ARG A 308 -2.92 -3.55 -12.97
N GLN A 309 -2.37 -2.38 -12.70
CA GLN A 309 -0.92 -2.21 -12.59
C GLN A 309 -0.34 -3.04 -11.43
N PHE A 310 -0.98 -3.01 -10.27
CA PHE A 310 -0.52 -3.81 -9.12
C PHE A 310 -0.64 -5.30 -9.36
N VAL A 311 -1.71 -5.74 -10.00
CA VAL A 311 -1.86 -7.15 -10.38
C VAL A 311 -0.74 -7.59 -11.32
N GLN A 312 -0.43 -6.82 -12.36
CA GLN A 312 0.66 -7.16 -13.29
C GLN A 312 2.02 -7.25 -12.58
N GLU A 313 2.31 -6.25 -11.74
CA GLU A 313 3.57 -6.19 -10.98
C GLU A 313 3.68 -7.37 -10.00
N LEU A 314 2.63 -7.61 -9.22
CA LEU A 314 2.63 -8.62 -8.17
C LEU A 314 2.52 -10.04 -8.72
N ALA A 315 1.76 -10.27 -9.79
CA ALA A 315 1.69 -11.55 -10.48
C ALA A 315 3.06 -11.95 -11.06
N ALA A 316 3.77 -10.99 -11.65
CA ALA A 316 5.14 -11.21 -12.14
C ALA A 316 6.13 -11.43 -10.99
N GLN A 317 6.00 -10.68 -9.88
CA GLN A 317 6.87 -10.80 -8.70
C GLN A 317 6.73 -12.15 -8.00
N HIS A 318 5.50 -12.66 -7.89
CA HIS A 318 5.19 -13.91 -7.19
C HIS A 318 5.13 -15.13 -8.12
N ASP A 319 5.38 -14.96 -9.43
CA ASP A 319 5.24 -16.01 -10.46
C ASP A 319 3.88 -16.72 -10.39
N ARG A 320 2.80 -15.93 -10.25
CA ARG A 320 1.44 -16.44 -10.14
C ARG A 320 0.62 -16.07 -11.38
N PRO A 321 -0.08 -17.03 -12.00
CA PRO A 321 -1.03 -16.71 -13.06
C PRO A 321 -2.20 -15.93 -12.47
N PHE A 322 -2.58 -14.85 -13.16
CA PHE A 322 -3.70 -14.01 -12.76
C PHE A 322 -4.73 -13.97 -13.91
N PRO A 323 -5.85 -14.68 -13.78
CA PRO A 323 -6.85 -14.76 -14.86
C PRO A 323 -7.76 -13.54 -14.99
N GLY A 324 -7.88 -12.70 -13.95
CA GLY A 324 -8.70 -11.49 -14.00
C GLY A 324 -9.38 -11.16 -12.67
N ILE A 325 -10.15 -10.06 -12.70
CA ILE A 325 -11.05 -9.62 -11.63
C ILE A 325 -12.43 -9.45 -12.25
N SER A 326 -13.45 -10.00 -11.63
CA SER A 326 -14.85 -9.85 -12.08
C SER A 326 -15.29 -8.39 -12.03
N ALA A 327 -16.23 -8.01 -12.88
CA ALA A 327 -16.78 -6.66 -12.91
C ALA A 327 -17.41 -6.25 -11.56
N GLU A 328 -18.07 -7.19 -10.88
CA GLU A 328 -18.66 -6.96 -9.56
C GLU A 328 -17.58 -6.71 -8.51
N ALA A 329 -16.50 -7.51 -8.48
CA ALA A 329 -15.38 -7.30 -7.59
C ALA A 329 -14.72 -5.93 -7.82
N MET A 330 -14.49 -5.55 -9.08
CA MET A 330 -13.93 -4.25 -9.43
C MET A 330 -14.84 -3.11 -8.97
N GLN A 331 -16.15 -3.23 -9.14
CA GLN A 331 -17.10 -2.22 -8.68
C GLN A 331 -17.02 -2.02 -7.17
N ARG A 332 -16.94 -3.10 -6.38
CA ARG A 332 -16.75 -3.02 -4.91
C ARG A 332 -15.47 -2.29 -4.53
N LEU A 333 -14.38 -2.55 -5.24
CA LEU A 333 -13.12 -1.84 -5.02
C LEU A 333 -13.24 -0.34 -5.33
N VAL A 334 -13.98 0.06 -6.38
CA VAL A 334 -14.21 1.47 -6.75
C VAL A 334 -15.09 2.20 -5.73
N GLU A 335 -16.07 1.52 -5.16
CA GLU A 335 -17.02 2.11 -4.20
C GLU A 335 -16.43 2.31 -2.80
N TYR A 336 -15.40 1.55 -2.43
CA TYR A 336 -14.81 1.61 -1.10
C TYR A 336 -14.05 2.94 -0.85
N SER A 337 -14.03 3.39 0.40
CA SER A 337 -13.49 4.71 0.77
C SER A 337 -11.96 4.78 0.90
N TRP A 338 -11.28 3.65 1.00
CA TRP A 338 -9.82 3.52 1.09
C TRP A 338 -9.16 4.44 2.13
N PRO A 339 -9.44 4.30 3.43
CA PRO A 339 -8.83 5.13 4.47
C PRO A 339 -7.30 5.05 4.49
N GLY A 340 -6.71 3.95 4.05
CA GLY A 340 -5.26 3.78 3.86
C GLY A 340 -4.78 4.06 2.43
N ASN A 341 -5.63 4.63 1.58
CA ASN A 341 -5.34 5.06 0.21
C ASN A 341 -4.68 3.96 -0.64
N ILE A 342 -3.69 4.31 -1.46
CA ILE A 342 -2.99 3.38 -2.38
C ILE A 342 -2.27 2.27 -1.61
N ARG A 343 -1.75 2.56 -0.40
CA ARG A 343 -1.05 1.54 0.42
C ARG A 343 -2.00 0.40 0.79
N GLN A 344 -3.20 0.72 1.21
CA GLN A 344 -4.23 -0.28 1.55
C GLN A 344 -4.68 -1.05 0.30
N LEU A 345 -4.92 -0.34 -0.82
CA LEU A 345 -5.30 -0.97 -2.08
C LEU A 345 -4.23 -1.95 -2.56
N ARG A 346 -2.95 -1.56 -2.55
CA ARG A 346 -1.83 -2.43 -2.96
C ARG A 346 -1.74 -3.69 -2.09
N ASN A 347 -1.83 -3.53 -0.77
CA ASN A 347 -1.79 -4.67 0.17
C ASN A 347 -2.95 -5.63 -0.07
N LEU A 348 -4.15 -5.11 -0.34
CA LEU A 348 -5.28 -5.95 -0.69
C LEU A 348 -5.06 -6.72 -1.99
N VAL A 349 -4.60 -6.03 -3.05
CA VAL A 349 -4.32 -6.67 -4.35
C VAL A 349 -3.25 -7.75 -4.20
N GLU A 350 -2.20 -7.50 -3.42
CA GLU A 350 -1.16 -8.49 -3.12
C GLU A 350 -1.75 -9.72 -2.43
N SER A 351 -2.58 -9.51 -1.42
CA SER A 351 -3.27 -10.60 -0.73
C SER A 351 -4.14 -11.42 -1.70
N MET A 352 -4.90 -10.76 -2.58
CA MET A 352 -5.73 -11.45 -3.57
C MET A 352 -4.91 -12.26 -4.58
N VAL A 353 -3.81 -11.70 -5.10
CA VAL A 353 -2.92 -12.40 -6.05
C VAL A 353 -2.26 -13.63 -5.41
N VAL A 354 -1.86 -13.53 -4.14
CA VAL A 354 -1.18 -14.62 -3.43
C VAL A 354 -2.15 -15.71 -3.00
N LEU A 355 -3.34 -15.35 -2.51
CA LEU A 355 -4.30 -16.29 -1.91
C LEU A 355 -5.25 -16.93 -2.92
N SER A 356 -5.43 -16.35 -4.12
CA SER A 356 -6.37 -16.83 -5.14
C SER A 356 -5.64 -17.26 -6.43
N PRO A 357 -4.69 -18.21 -6.38
CA PRO A 357 -3.93 -18.57 -7.56
C PRO A 357 -4.79 -19.35 -8.58
N GLY A 358 -4.87 -18.80 -9.80
CA GLY A 358 -5.42 -19.52 -10.95
C GLY A 358 -6.92 -19.44 -11.16
N HIS A 359 -7.68 -18.68 -10.36
CA HIS A 359 -9.08 -18.37 -10.64
C HIS A 359 -9.32 -16.85 -10.70
N GLU A 360 -10.39 -16.46 -11.40
CA GLU A 360 -10.81 -15.06 -11.47
C GLU A 360 -11.24 -14.57 -10.09
N ILE A 361 -10.74 -13.39 -9.67
CA ILE A 361 -11.14 -12.80 -8.39
C ILE A 361 -12.59 -12.34 -8.47
N THR A 362 -13.40 -12.86 -7.57
CA THR A 362 -14.82 -12.55 -7.42
C THR A 362 -15.07 -11.61 -6.24
N ALA A 363 -16.30 -11.14 -6.08
CA ALA A 363 -16.66 -10.33 -4.93
C ALA A 363 -16.52 -11.09 -3.59
N GLU A 364 -16.55 -12.43 -3.61
CA GLU A 364 -16.39 -13.26 -2.41
C GLU A 364 -14.95 -13.29 -1.90
N ASP A 365 -13.97 -13.13 -2.79
CA ASP A 365 -12.54 -13.07 -2.45
C ASP A 365 -12.15 -11.75 -1.77
N ILE A 366 -13.01 -10.73 -1.87
CA ILE A 366 -12.79 -9.44 -1.21
C ILE A 366 -13.15 -9.54 0.28
N PRO A 367 -12.28 -9.06 1.21
CA PRO A 367 -12.57 -9.07 2.64
C PRO A 367 -13.91 -8.42 3.00
N ARG A 368 -14.59 -8.96 4.03
CA ARG A 368 -15.93 -8.51 4.45
C ARG A 368 -15.99 -7.02 4.78
N GLU A 369 -14.93 -6.47 5.36
CA GLU A 369 -14.82 -5.06 5.73
C GLU A 369 -14.97 -4.13 4.51
N ILE A 370 -14.47 -4.57 3.36
CA ILE A 370 -14.57 -3.83 2.09
C ILE A 370 -15.93 -4.09 1.43
N ARG A 371 -16.44 -5.33 1.50
CA ARG A 371 -17.75 -5.68 0.92
C ARG A 371 -18.92 -5.01 1.62
N GLU A 372 -18.87 -4.89 2.94
CA GLU A 372 -19.98 -4.38 3.77
C GLU A 372 -19.85 -2.88 4.08
N GLY A 373 -18.75 -2.24 3.64
CA GLY A 373 -18.44 -0.83 3.88
C GLY A 373 -17.88 -0.55 5.28
N ALA A 374 -16.88 0.32 5.36
CA ALA A 374 -16.17 0.66 6.59
C ALA A 374 -17.02 1.28 7.71
N ALA A 375 -18.26 1.67 7.41
CA ALA A 375 -19.14 2.35 8.37
C ALA A 375 -19.55 1.52 9.59
N ARG A 376 -19.33 0.19 9.56
CA ARG A 376 -19.69 -0.70 10.69
C ARG A 376 -18.54 -1.06 11.61
N PHE A 377 -17.28 -0.79 11.23
CA PHE A 377 -16.11 -1.32 11.95
C PHE A 377 -15.15 -0.26 12.51
N LEU A 378 -15.37 1.03 12.24
CA LEU A 378 -14.61 2.07 12.90
C LEU A 378 -15.17 2.27 14.32
N PRO A 379 -14.33 2.25 15.38
CA PRO A 379 -14.77 2.71 16.68
C PRO A 379 -15.25 4.15 16.53
N VAL A 380 -16.54 4.38 16.79
CA VAL A 380 -17.11 5.73 16.81
C VAL A 380 -16.33 6.50 17.88
N PRO A 381 -15.64 7.61 17.55
CA PRO A 381 -15.10 8.46 18.59
C PRO A 381 -16.30 8.94 19.41
N VAL A 382 -16.38 8.52 20.66
CA VAL A 382 -17.39 9.00 21.59
C VAL A 382 -17.11 10.48 21.77
N GLY A 383 -17.90 11.30 21.06
CA GLY A 383 -17.82 12.75 21.13
C GLY A 383 -17.92 13.16 22.60
N ARG A 384 -16.97 13.96 23.06
CA ARG A 384 -17.06 14.69 24.30
C ARG A 384 -18.29 15.60 24.21
N THR A 385 -19.42 15.12 24.71
CA THR A 385 -20.52 16.02 25.05
C THR A 385 -20.05 16.85 26.22
N ALA A 386 -19.97 18.15 25.98
CA ALA A 386 -19.78 19.16 27.02
C ALA A 386 -20.94 19.08 28.03
N ALA A 387 -20.71 18.48 29.17
CA ALA A 387 -21.57 18.57 30.34
C ALA A 387 -20.67 18.65 31.59
N GLY A 388 -20.95 19.63 32.41
CA GLY A 388 -20.24 20.20 33.53
C GLY A 388 -19.60 19.28 34.60
N PRO A 389 -18.97 19.86 35.64
CA PRO A 389 -18.04 19.16 36.52
C PRO A 389 -18.75 18.20 37.47
N GLY A 390 -18.79 16.92 37.13
CA GLY A 390 -19.24 15.85 37.97
C GLY A 390 -18.27 14.67 37.85
N ARG A 391 -17.83 14.19 39.00
CA ARG A 391 -16.89 13.09 39.21
C ARG A 391 -17.03 11.96 38.18
N VAL A 392 -15.96 11.69 37.43
CA VAL A 392 -15.85 10.56 36.53
C VAL A 392 -15.25 9.38 37.29
N ASP A 393 -16.01 8.29 37.39
CA ASP A 393 -15.52 7.00 37.87
C ASP A 393 -14.53 6.41 36.85
N GLU A 394 -13.27 6.36 37.18
CA GLU A 394 -12.15 5.85 36.36
C GLU A 394 -12.20 4.34 36.07
N SER A 395 -13.15 3.60 36.68
CA SER A 395 -13.21 2.13 36.55
C SER A 395 -13.96 1.57 35.34
N ALA A 396 -14.64 2.43 34.56
CA ALA A 396 -15.49 1.96 33.43
C ALA A 396 -14.84 2.02 32.02
N MET A 397 -13.70 2.68 31.86
CA MET A 397 -13.06 2.87 30.54
C MET A 397 -12.06 1.76 30.16
N GLY A 398 -11.48 1.05 31.11
CA GLY A 398 -10.45 0.01 30.82
C GLY A 398 -11.00 -1.34 30.33
N GLY A 399 -12.28 -1.63 30.53
CA GLY A 399 -12.83 -2.97 30.24
C GLY A 399 -13.12 -3.25 28.78
N ARG A 400 -13.57 -2.25 28.02
CA ARG A 400 -13.98 -2.43 26.60
C ARG A 400 -12.80 -2.43 25.64
N GLU A 401 -11.78 -1.64 25.89
CA GLU A 401 -10.54 -1.65 25.09
C GLU A 401 -9.76 -2.95 25.30
N LEU A 402 -9.74 -3.46 26.53
CA LEU A 402 -9.11 -4.74 26.84
C LEU A 402 -9.85 -5.92 26.20
N GLU A 403 -11.18 -5.89 26.16
CA GLU A 403 -12.01 -6.93 25.51
C GLU A 403 -11.80 -6.96 24.00
N PHE A 404 -11.62 -5.80 23.35
CA PHE A 404 -11.29 -5.69 21.93
C PHE A 404 -9.89 -6.24 21.62
N ILE A 405 -8.89 -5.88 22.43
CA ILE A 405 -7.52 -6.40 22.27
C ILE A 405 -7.48 -7.91 22.46
N ILE A 406 -8.20 -8.44 23.45
CA ILE A 406 -8.28 -9.88 23.71
C ILE A 406 -8.97 -10.61 22.55
N ARG A 407 -10.06 -10.09 21.99
CA ARG A 407 -10.71 -10.67 20.81
C ARG A 407 -9.78 -10.70 19.60
N SER A 408 -9.08 -9.59 19.33
CA SER A 408 -8.12 -9.49 18.22
C SER A 408 -6.94 -10.47 18.39
N LEU A 409 -6.46 -10.66 19.61
CA LEU A 409 -5.39 -11.62 19.92
C LEU A 409 -5.85 -13.09 19.78
N VAL A 410 -7.10 -13.38 20.16
CA VAL A 410 -7.68 -14.74 19.99
C VAL A 410 -7.89 -15.06 18.51
N GLU A 411 -8.35 -14.10 17.74
CA GLU A 411 -8.55 -14.26 16.29
C GLU A 411 -7.22 -14.44 15.55
N LEU A 412 -6.19 -13.65 15.90
CA LEU A 412 -4.84 -13.80 15.38
C LEU A 412 -4.23 -15.17 15.73
N LYS A 413 -4.48 -15.65 16.96
CA LYS A 413 -4.01 -16.96 17.39
C LYS A 413 -4.66 -18.09 16.61
N LEU A 414 -5.96 -18.02 16.35
CA LEU A 414 -6.69 -18.99 15.52
C LEU A 414 -6.16 -19.00 14.08
N GLN A 415 -5.87 -17.84 13.49
CA GLN A 415 -5.27 -17.74 12.16
C GLN A 415 -3.85 -18.34 12.12
N VAL A 416 -3.03 -18.12 13.14
CA VAL A 416 -1.69 -18.71 13.26
C VAL A 416 -1.75 -20.24 13.46
N GLU A 417 -2.71 -20.75 14.23
CA GLU A 417 -2.91 -22.20 14.39
C GLU A 417 -3.41 -22.87 13.11
N GLU A 418 -4.31 -22.22 12.37
CA GLU A 418 -4.78 -22.66 11.07
C GLU A 418 -3.62 -22.71 10.04
N LEU A 419 -2.78 -21.66 9.99
CA LEU A 419 -1.58 -21.64 9.16
C LEU A 419 -0.57 -22.71 9.56
N ARG A 420 -0.36 -22.95 10.85
CA ARG A 420 0.51 -24.04 11.35
C ARG A 420 -0.02 -25.42 10.98
N ARG A 421 -1.34 -25.61 11.00
CA ARG A 421 -1.97 -26.86 10.58
C ARG A 421 -1.76 -27.13 9.08
N ARG A 422 -1.98 -26.12 8.23
CA ARG A 422 -1.73 -26.20 6.78
C ARG A 422 -0.26 -26.48 6.44
N VAL A 423 0.67 -25.79 7.10
CA VAL A 423 2.12 -26.03 6.93
C VAL A 423 2.55 -27.40 7.49
N GLY A 424 1.85 -27.93 8.49
CA GLY A 424 2.09 -29.27 9.05
C GLY A 424 1.62 -30.39 8.12
N GLU A 425 0.49 -30.21 7.44
CA GLU A 425 -0.07 -31.16 6.48
C GLU A 425 0.80 -31.23 5.20
N ASP A 426 1.34 -30.10 4.73
CA ASP A 426 2.27 -30.06 3.59
C ASP A 426 3.64 -30.74 3.87
N ARG A 427 4.08 -30.79 5.12
CA ARG A 427 5.33 -31.49 5.50
C ARG A 427 5.19 -33.00 5.62
N ILE A 428 4.00 -33.53 5.83
CA ILE A 428 3.75 -34.97 5.90
C ILE A 428 3.64 -35.56 4.48
N GLY A 429 3.20 -34.77 3.48
CA GLY A 429 3.18 -35.20 2.07
C GLY A 429 4.55 -35.30 1.39
N SER A 430 5.60 -34.70 1.94
CA SER A 430 6.92 -34.59 1.29
C SER A 430 7.99 -35.55 1.81
N ALA A 431 7.67 -36.42 2.79
CA ALA A 431 8.65 -37.30 3.45
C ALA A 431 8.56 -38.80 3.09
N LEU A 432 7.76 -39.19 2.09
CA LEU A 432 7.68 -40.60 1.63
C LEU A 432 7.84 -40.70 0.11
N GLY A 433 9.07 -40.72 -0.34
CA GLY A 433 9.44 -40.97 -1.72
C GLY A 433 10.85 -41.56 -1.88
N THR A 434 11.05 -42.86 -1.64
CA THR A 434 12.04 -43.66 -2.39
C THR A 434 11.82 -45.18 -2.21
N GLY A 435 11.45 -45.84 -3.32
CA GLY A 435 11.81 -47.17 -3.76
C GLY A 435 10.86 -48.33 -3.40
N PRO A 436 10.96 -49.55 -4.11
CA PRO A 436 10.22 -49.75 -5.35
C PRO A 436 9.18 -50.91 -5.26
N SER A 437 8.23 -50.85 -6.19
CA SER A 437 7.41 -51.93 -6.79
C SER A 437 6.92 -53.13 -5.96
N ARG A 438 5.62 -53.32 -5.88
CA ARG A 438 4.92 -54.52 -6.35
C ARG A 438 3.41 -54.39 -6.28
N ASP A 439 2.81 -54.81 -7.36
CA ASP A 439 1.44 -55.09 -7.74
C ASP A 439 0.42 -55.45 -6.65
N VAL A 440 -0.83 -55.13 -7.01
CA VAL A 440 -2.03 -55.98 -6.96
C VAL A 440 -3.24 -55.48 -6.13
N LEU A 441 -4.28 -55.27 -6.88
CA LEU A 441 -5.71 -55.55 -6.74
C LEU A 441 -6.69 -54.48 -6.17
N VAL A 442 -7.58 -54.20 -7.08
CA VAL A 442 -8.91 -53.65 -7.00
C VAL A 442 -9.79 -54.35 -5.97
N GLY A 443 -10.59 -53.56 -5.23
CA GLY A 443 -11.67 -54.07 -4.40
C GLY A 443 -12.66 -52.96 -4.06
N GLU A 444 -13.71 -52.88 -4.85
CA GLU A 444 -14.97 -52.18 -4.60
C GLU A 444 -15.66 -52.76 -3.38
N VAL A 445 -16.16 -51.97 -2.39
CA VAL A 445 -17.33 -52.34 -1.56
C VAL A 445 -18.08 -51.10 -1.07
N VAL A 446 -19.26 -51.05 -1.51
CA VAL A 446 -20.58 -50.47 -1.21
C VAL A 446 -20.83 -50.07 0.26
N ALA A 447 -21.59 -48.98 0.35
CA ALA A 447 -22.21 -48.39 1.52
C ALA A 447 -22.96 -49.37 2.45
N ASN A 448 -22.91 -49.07 3.75
CA ASN A 448 -24.08 -49.20 4.63
C ASN A 448 -23.88 -48.39 5.94
N THR A 449 -24.78 -47.49 6.20
CA THR A 449 -24.99 -46.86 7.51
C THR A 449 -25.84 -47.75 8.40
N PRO A 450 -25.69 -47.70 9.74
CA PRO A 450 -26.75 -47.24 10.59
C PRO A 450 -26.29 -46.34 11.76
N PRO A 451 -27.23 -45.69 12.48
CA PRO A 451 -26.96 -44.57 13.37
C PRO A 451 -26.52 -45.06 14.75
N VAL A 452 -25.52 -44.42 15.34
CA VAL A 452 -25.11 -44.68 16.72
C VAL A 452 -25.20 -43.40 17.56
N ALA A 453 -25.82 -43.62 18.69
CA ALA A 453 -26.18 -42.71 19.76
C ALA A 453 -25.05 -41.83 20.29
N ALA A 454 -25.44 -40.68 20.84
CA ALA A 454 -24.66 -39.77 21.62
C ALA A 454 -23.92 -40.48 22.77
N ILE A 455 -22.60 -40.36 22.80
CA ILE A 455 -21.76 -40.74 23.94
C ILE A 455 -21.22 -39.43 24.54
N GLU A 456 -21.60 -39.19 25.80
CA GLU A 456 -21.02 -38.13 26.62
C GLU A 456 -19.50 -38.33 26.77
N PRO A 457 -18.68 -37.28 26.76
CA PRO A 457 -17.24 -37.42 26.99
C PRO A 457 -16.93 -37.63 28.45
N LYS A 458 -16.37 -38.78 28.77
CA LYS A 458 -15.74 -39.06 30.07
C LYS A 458 -14.51 -38.16 30.25
N ASP A 459 -14.44 -37.55 31.43
CA ASP A 459 -13.30 -36.79 31.96
C ASP A 459 -11.97 -37.59 31.81
N GLN A 460 -11.12 -37.13 30.93
CA GLN A 460 -9.70 -37.45 30.99
C GLN A 460 -8.98 -36.31 31.71
N PRO A 461 -8.07 -36.61 32.66
CA PRO A 461 -7.32 -35.57 33.35
C PRO A 461 -6.43 -34.81 32.32
N PRO A 462 -6.38 -33.47 32.43
CA PRO A 462 -5.59 -32.66 31.49
C PRO A 462 -4.10 -32.98 31.62
N ALA A 463 -3.38 -32.89 30.50
CA ALA A 463 -1.93 -33.04 30.47
C ALA A 463 -1.26 -32.06 31.45
N PRO A 464 -0.13 -32.42 32.07
CA PRO A 464 0.43 -31.73 33.23
C PRO A 464 0.86 -30.27 33.01
N ASN A 465 0.81 -29.76 31.80
CA ASN A 465 1.29 -28.41 31.46
C ASN A 465 0.25 -27.53 30.72
N VAL A 466 -1.05 -27.75 30.95
CA VAL A 466 -2.12 -26.96 30.30
C VAL A 466 -3.04 -26.35 31.36
N ILE A 467 -3.20 -25.02 31.31
CA ILE A 467 -4.18 -24.30 32.09
C ILE A 467 -5.53 -24.36 31.38
N SER A 468 -6.50 -25.06 31.96
CA SER A 468 -7.86 -25.11 31.41
C SER A 468 -8.65 -23.89 31.90
N ILE A 469 -8.88 -22.92 31.04
CA ILE A 469 -9.71 -21.75 31.32
C ILE A 469 -11.17 -22.14 31.09
N ARG A 470 -11.99 -22.11 32.15
CA ARG A 470 -13.44 -22.37 32.06
C ARG A 470 -14.22 -21.05 31.94
N PRO A 471 -15.34 -21.02 31.21
CA PRO A 471 -16.21 -19.85 31.18
C PRO A 471 -16.66 -19.49 32.60
N GLY A 472 -16.39 -18.24 33.04
CA GLY A 472 -16.71 -17.74 34.37
C GLY A 472 -15.54 -17.63 35.36
N MET A 473 -14.31 -18.07 35.00
CA MET A 473 -13.10 -17.81 35.81
C MET A 473 -12.72 -16.32 35.75
N SER A 474 -12.42 -15.76 36.91
CA SER A 474 -11.91 -14.39 37.02
C SER A 474 -10.45 -14.29 36.53
N MET A 475 -10.02 -13.10 36.05
CA MET A 475 -8.62 -12.86 35.65
C MET A 475 -7.62 -13.15 36.78
N ALA A 476 -7.99 -12.90 38.04
CA ALA A 476 -7.17 -13.19 39.20
C ALA A 476 -6.92 -14.70 39.37
N GLU A 477 -7.92 -15.53 39.06
CA GLU A 477 -7.79 -17.00 39.13
C GLU A 477 -6.93 -17.53 37.98
N VAL A 478 -7.04 -16.96 36.78
CA VAL A 478 -6.20 -17.33 35.61
C VAL A 478 -4.75 -16.93 35.87
N GLU A 479 -4.51 -15.73 36.39
CA GLU A 479 -3.19 -15.22 36.72
C GLU A 479 -2.53 -16.05 37.82
N ARG A 480 -3.29 -16.42 38.85
CA ARG A 480 -2.84 -17.31 39.92
C ARG A 480 -2.43 -18.67 39.37
N ALA A 481 -3.25 -19.29 38.51
CA ALA A 481 -2.94 -20.57 37.88
C ALA A 481 -1.70 -20.52 36.99
N ALA A 482 -1.50 -19.43 36.29
CA ALA A 482 -0.32 -19.20 35.44
C ALA A 482 0.96 -19.10 36.27
N ILE A 483 0.91 -18.36 37.39
CA ILE A 483 2.04 -18.22 38.33
C ILE A 483 2.38 -19.56 38.98
N GLU A 484 1.38 -20.32 39.42
CA GLU A 484 1.57 -21.66 40.01
C GLU A 484 2.22 -22.62 39.00
N LEU A 485 1.77 -22.63 37.74
CA LEU A 485 2.34 -23.48 36.70
C LEU A 485 3.79 -23.11 36.41
N ALA A 486 4.09 -21.81 36.22
CA ALA A 486 5.44 -21.33 35.94
C ALA A 486 6.42 -21.67 37.09
N LEU A 487 5.98 -21.58 38.36
CA LEU A 487 6.80 -21.97 39.51
C LEU A 487 7.03 -23.48 39.57
N ARG A 488 6.04 -24.30 39.22
CA ARG A 488 6.21 -25.76 39.12
C ARG A 488 7.20 -26.15 38.03
N GLU A 489 7.08 -25.58 36.83
CA GLU A 489 8.00 -25.87 35.72
C GLU A 489 9.43 -25.43 36.02
N THR A 490 9.61 -24.31 36.71
CA THR A 490 10.93 -23.79 37.06
C THR A 490 11.48 -24.36 38.38
N ARG A 491 10.79 -25.32 38.99
CA ARG A 491 11.14 -25.92 40.28
C ARG A 491 11.43 -24.88 41.36
N GLY A 492 10.56 -23.89 41.49
CA GLY A 492 10.68 -22.81 42.45
C GLY A 492 11.64 -21.68 42.09
N ASN A 493 12.31 -21.73 40.92
CA ASN A 493 13.21 -20.65 40.51
C ASN A 493 12.44 -19.41 40.06
N ARG A 494 12.31 -18.44 40.98
CA ARG A 494 11.49 -17.23 40.83
C ARG A 494 11.94 -16.33 39.68
N ARG A 495 13.24 -16.25 39.43
CA ARG A 495 13.79 -15.45 38.31
C ARG A 495 13.40 -16.04 36.98
N LYS A 496 13.57 -17.37 36.81
CA LYS A 496 13.16 -18.06 35.57
C LYS A 496 11.63 -18.05 35.39
N ALA A 497 10.87 -18.14 36.47
CA ALA A 497 9.41 -18.06 36.44
C ALA A 497 8.94 -16.65 36.01
N ALA A 498 9.59 -15.58 36.49
CA ALA A 498 9.32 -14.21 36.09
C ALA A 498 9.63 -13.98 34.60
N ASP A 499 10.79 -14.46 34.13
CA ASP A 499 11.18 -14.42 32.72
C ASP A 499 10.18 -15.19 31.82
N MET A 500 9.72 -16.36 32.24
CA MET A 500 8.74 -17.20 31.54
C MET A 500 7.36 -16.53 31.43
N LEU A 501 6.95 -15.80 32.47
CA LEU A 501 5.70 -15.05 32.52
C LEU A 501 5.79 -13.65 31.85
N GLY A 502 6.99 -13.22 31.46
CA GLY A 502 7.22 -11.89 30.88
C GLY A 502 7.03 -10.74 31.86
N ILE A 503 7.18 -10.97 33.18
CA ILE A 503 7.02 -9.97 34.22
C ILE A 503 8.32 -9.75 35.02
N GLY A 504 8.45 -8.57 35.61
CA GLY A 504 9.61 -8.29 36.46
C GLY A 504 9.60 -9.12 37.77
N GLU A 505 10.80 -9.53 38.23
CA GLU A 505 10.95 -10.33 39.47
C GLU A 505 10.27 -9.70 40.69
N ARG A 506 10.34 -8.36 40.83
CA ARG A 506 9.62 -7.61 41.90
C ARG A 506 8.11 -7.71 41.76
N THR A 507 7.59 -7.75 40.56
CA THR A 507 6.16 -7.90 40.27
C THR A 507 5.69 -9.30 40.68
N LEU A 508 6.46 -10.33 40.34
CA LEU A 508 6.19 -11.70 40.74
C LEU A 508 6.15 -11.84 42.27
N TYR A 509 7.11 -11.25 42.98
CA TYR A 509 7.12 -11.25 44.48
C TYR A 509 5.86 -10.61 45.06
N ARG A 510 5.42 -9.47 44.53
CA ARG A 510 4.19 -8.81 44.96
C ARG A 510 2.96 -9.71 44.74
N LYS A 511 2.87 -10.35 43.56
CA LYS A 511 1.77 -11.24 43.18
C LYS A 511 1.74 -12.53 44.01
N LEU A 512 2.89 -13.11 44.35
CA LEU A 512 2.99 -14.26 45.24
C LEU A 512 2.44 -13.95 46.62
N LYS A 513 2.72 -12.74 47.15
CA LYS A 513 2.20 -12.29 48.43
C LYS A 513 0.70 -11.97 48.35
N GLU A 514 0.23 -11.39 47.27
CA GLU A 514 -1.17 -11.05 47.02
C GLU A 514 -2.06 -12.30 46.93
N TYR A 515 -1.58 -13.35 46.23
CA TYR A 515 -2.34 -14.59 46.06
C TYR A 515 -2.06 -15.66 47.12
N ASN A 516 -1.27 -15.35 48.15
CA ASN A 516 -0.92 -16.23 49.27
C ASN A 516 -0.45 -17.62 48.80
N LEU A 517 0.39 -17.67 47.79
CA LEU A 517 0.91 -18.91 47.19
C LEU A 517 2.04 -19.48 48.08
N PRO A 518 2.08 -20.82 48.33
CA PRO A 518 3.11 -21.43 49.16
C PRO A 518 4.50 -21.30 48.52
N GLU A 519 5.50 -21.12 49.36
CA GLU A 519 6.90 -21.17 48.92
C GLU A 519 7.23 -22.59 48.49
N TYR A 520 7.48 -22.77 47.19
CA TYR A 520 7.99 -24.04 46.69
C TYR A 520 9.45 -24.22 47.13
N PRO A 521 9.81 -25.39 47.70
CA PRO A 521 11.18 -25.68 48.14
C PRO A 521 12.19 -25.72 47.01
#